data_6653c5fcd3af3892412b80f0edf9d4fd
#
_entry.id   6653c5fcd3af3892412b80f0edf9d4fd
#
_cell.length_a   1.000
_cell.length_b   1.000
_cell.length_c   1.000
_cell.angle_alpha   90.00
_cell.angle_beta   90.00
_cell.angle_gamma   90.00
#
_symmetry.space_group_name_H-M   'P 1'
#
loop_
_entity.id
_entity.type
_entity.pdbx_description
1 polymer ?
#
loop_
_entity_poly.entity_id
_entity_poly.type
_entity_poly.pdbx_seq_one_letter_code
_entity_poly.pdbx_strand_id
1 'polypeptide(L)'
;SLVYCAGHFSLFLDDTQIGLFLGLTLVAVGSGGIKPCAASNVGDQFGRTNKHLLSRAYSWYYLGINLGSSTSSLLTPWLLEHYGPAAAFGVPGAFMALATLTFWAGRREFVHIPPAGKGYLQDITGSEGRRVVKRLLVIYVLVAAFWSLFDQQGSTWVLQAQNMDRMVFGVELLPAQILAANPFLIILLIPTFTYLIYPAMNGLFEVTPARKMCIGMFLALTPFLVTAWCESQIQLGLTPHI
;
A
#
# COMPACT_ATOMS: atom_id res chain seq x y z
N SER A 1 14.28 -6.80 6.46
CA SER A 1 14.49 -5.41 6.96
C SER A 1 15.87 -4.88 6.61
N LEU A 2 16.97 -5.61 6.90
CA LEU A 2 18.34 -5.11 6.64
C LEU A 2 18.61 -4.78 5.17
N VAL A 3 18.15 -5.64 4.25
CA VAL A 3 18.27 -5.39 2.80
C VAL A 3 17.51 -4.12 2.39
N TYR A 4 16.35 -3.89 2.98
CA TYR A 4 15.56 -2.69 2.74
C TYR A 4 16.28 -1.43 3.24
N CYS A 5 16.84 -1.47 4.46
CA CYS A 5 17.65 -0.39 5.00
C CYS A 5 18.90 -0.12 4.15
N ALA A 6 19.59 -1.18 3.69
CA ALA A 6 20.74 -1.05 2.80
C ALA A 6 20.38 -0.38 1.46
N GLY A 7 19.19 -0.66 0.92
CA GLY A 7 18.68 -0.01 -0.28
C GLY A 7 18.48 1.50 -0.08
N HIS A 8 17.83 1.91 1.01
CA HIS A 8 17.67 3.33 1.33
C HIS A 8 19.00 4.04 1.59
N PHE A 9 19.94 3.34 2.24
CA PHE A 9 21.26 3.87 2.49
C PHE A 9 22.07 4.05 1.20
N SER A 10 21.95 3.12 0.24
CA SER A 10 22.52 3.28 -1.10
C SER A 10 21.95 4.51 -1.82
N LEU A 11 20.62 4.68 -1.79
CA LEU A 11 19.96 5.85 -2.40
C LEU A 11 20.31 7.19 -1.72
N PHE A 12 20.66 7.14 -0.44
CA PHE A 12 21.11 8.32 0.30
C PHE A 12 22.53 8.73 -0.06
N LEU A 13 23.43 7.76 -0.31
CA LEU A 13 24.88 8.02 -0.52
C LEU A 13 25.25 8.26 -1.97
N ASP A 14 24.52 7.68 -2.92
CA ASP A 14 24.93 7.63 -4.33
C ASP A 14 23.81 8.13 -5.24
N ASP A 15 24.00 9.34 -5.79
CA ASP A 15 23.08 10.01 -6.70
C ASP A 15 23.29 9.55 -8.17
N THR A 16 24.18 8.59 -8.44
CA THR A 16 24.40 8.08 -9.77
C THR A 16 23.27 7.18 -10.26
N GLN A 17 23.13 7.00 -11.56
CA GLN A 17 22.16 6.05 -12.13
C GLN A 17 22.37 4.62 -11.60
N ILE A 18 23.63 4.21 -11.39
CA ILE A 18 23.97 2.89 -10.85
C ILE A 18 23.51 2.78 -9.39
N GLY A 19 23.77 3.81 -8.56
CA GLY A 19 23.31 3.90 -7.18
C GLY A 19 21.80 3.83 -7.10
N LEU A 20 21.09 4.54 -7.99
CA LEU A 20 19.63 4.51 -8.07
C LEU A 20 19.11 3.09 -8.39
N PHE A 21 19.62 2.44 -9.42
CA PHE A 21 19.20 1.07 -9.77
C PHE A 21 19.52 0.06 -8.68
N LEU A 22 20.70 0.12 -8.09
CA LEU A 22 21.09 -0.75 -7.00
C LEU A 22 20.20 -0.53 -5.77
N GLY A 23 20.02 0.71 -5.35
CA GLY A 23 19.21 1.06 -4.21
C GLY A 23 17.75 0.67 -4.38
N LEU A 24 17.13 0.97 -5.53
CA LEU A 24 15.76 0.56 -5.82
C LEU A 24 15.61 -0.96 -5.88
N THR A 25 16.58 -1.68 -6.42
CA THR A 25 16.57 -3.15 -6.44
C THR A 25 16.59 -3.72 -5.02
N LEU A 26 17.48 -3.20 -4.16
CA LEU A 26 17.56 -3.62 -2.76
C LEU A 26 16.27 -3.28 -1.99
N VAL A 27 15.68 -2.11 -2.24
CA VAL A 27 14.38 -1.72 -1.66
C VAL A 27 13.28 -2.68 -2.13
N ALA A 28 13.22 -3.01 -3.41
CA ALA A 28 12.22 -3.93 -3.97
C ALA A 28 12.32 -5.33 -3.35
N VAL A 29 13.53 -5.90 -3.31
CA VAL A 29 13.79 -7.21 -2.69
C VAL A 29 13.46 -7.20 -1.20
N GLY A 30 13.90 -6.17 -0.49
CA GLY A 30 13.62 -6.01 0.95
C GLY A 30 12.14 -5.86 1.25
N SER A 31 11.44 -5.04 0.47
CA SER A 31 9.99 -4.81 0.56
C SER A 31 9.19 -6.08 0.30
N GLY A 32 9.55 -6.85 -0.73
CA GLY A 32 8.91 -8.11 -1.06
C GLY A 32 8.94 -9.14 0.07
N GLY A 33 10.02 -9.13 0.86
CA GLY A 33 10.11 -9.99 2.06
C GLY A 33 9.37 -9.43 3.28
N ILE A 34 9.42 -8.11 3.52
CA ILE A 34 8.86 -7.51 4.74
C ILE A 34 7.33 -7.47 4.72
N LYS A 35 6.73 -7.01 3.61
CA LYS A 35 5.27 -6.78 3.55
C LYS A 35 4.43 -8.00 3.93
N PRO A 36 4.63 -9.20 3.33
CA PRO A 36 3.88 -10.37 3.72
C PRO A 36 4.21 -10.86 5.13
N CYS A 37 5.49 -10.79 5.54
CA CYS A 37 5.92 -11.23 6.86
C CYS A 37 5.36 -10.35 7.98
N ALA A 38 5.26 -9.04 7.81
CA ALA A 38 4.71 -8.14 8.81
C ALA A 38 3.22 -8.44 9.07
N ALA A 39 2.44 -8.61 8.00
CA ALA A 39 1.01 -8.91 8.11
C ALA A 39 0.77 -10.28 8.74
N SER A 40 1.51 -11.33 8.35
CA SER A 40 1.38 -12.65 8.95
C SER A 40 1.84 -12.67 10.42
N ASN A 41 2.94 -11.99 10.74
CA ASN A 41 3.42 -11.89 12.12
C ASN A 41 2.37 -11.28 13.07
N VAL A 42 1.62 -10.26 12.62
CA VAL A 42 0.49 -9.74 13.41
C VAL A 42 -0.55 -10.84 13.67
N GLY A 43 -0.90 -11.64 12.67
CA GLY A 43 -1.85 -12.75 12.81
C GLY A 43 -1.36 -13.82 13.78
N ASP A 44 -0.07 -14.14 13.72
CA ASP A 44 0.57 -15.20 14.52
C ASP A 44 0.58 -14.92 16.02
N GLN A 45 0.39 -13.64 16.43
CA GLN A 45 0.31 -13.26 17.85
C GLN A 45 -1.05 -13.64 18.47
N PHE A 46 -2.04 -14.09 17.66
CA PHE A 46 -3.39 -14.38 18.13
C PHE A 46 -3.68 -15.88 18.08
N GLY A 47 -3.86 -16.48 19.27
CA GLY A 47 -4.24 -17.89 19.46
C GLY A 47 -5.73 -18.06 19.76
N ARG A 48 -6.09 -19.23 20.32
CA ARG A 48 -7.49 -19.57 20.64
C ARG A 48 -8.10 -18.64 21.69
N THR A 49 -7.33 -18.16 22.65
CA THR A 49 -7.79 -17.35 23.80
C THR A 49 -8.06 -15.89 23.44
N ASN A 50 -7.30 -15.32 22.49
CA ASN A 50 -7.35 -13.91 22.11
C ASN A 50 -7.77 -13.67 20.65
N LYS A 51 -8.29 -14.70 19.96
CA LYS A 51 -8.73 -14.61 18.54
C LYS A 51 -9.77 -13.52 18.31
N HIS A 52 -10.59 -13.20 19.29
CA HIS A 52 -11.60 -12.15 19.22
C HIS A 52 -10.99 -10.74 19.04
N LEU A 53 -9.72 -10.54 19.42
CA LEU A 53 -9.00 -9.27 19.25
C LEU A 53 -8.31 -9.13 17.87
N LEU A 54 -8.22 -10.21 17.10
CA LEU A 54 -7.51 -10.26 15.81
C LEU A 54 -8.00 -9.17 14.83
N SER A 55 -9.32 -9.04 14.68
CA SER A 55 -9.90 -8.03 13.80
C SER A 55 -9.54 -6.61 14.22
N ARG A 56 -9.54 -6.35 15.54
CA ARG A 56 -9.15 -5.04 16.09
C ARG A 56 -7.66 -4.76 15.86
N ALA A 57 -6.79 -5.75 16.04
CA ALA A 57 -5.36 -5.63 15.78
C ALA A 57 -5.07 -5.30 14.32
N TYR A 58 -5.71 -5.99 13.38
CA TYR A 58 -5.59 -5.67 11.96
C TYR A 58 -6.14 -4.28 11.60
N SER A 59 -7.20 -3.82 12.28
CA SER A 59 -7.71 -2.46 12.09
C SER A 59 -6.67 -1.40 12.49
N TRP A 60 -6.01 -1.58 13.64
CA TRP A 60 -4.92 -0.71 14.08
C TRP A 60 -3.69 -0.77 13.18
N TYR A 61 -3.32 -1.98 12.74
CA TYR A 61 -2.23 -2.20 11.80
C TYR A 61 -2.50 -1.46 10.48
N TYR A 62 -3.72 -1.58 9.94
CA TYR A 62 -4.13 -0.92 8.71
C TYR A 62 -4.21 0.60 8.86
N LEU A 63 -4.69 1.09 10.00
CA LEU A 63 -4.66 2.52 10.34
C LEU A 63 -3.22 3.06 10.35
N GLY A 64 -2.29 2.33 10.97
CA GLY A 64 -0.87 2.70 10.99
C GLY A 64 -0.26 2.78 9.60
N ILE A 65 -0.57 1.82 8.72
CA ILE A 65 -0.12 1.83 7.31
C ILE A 65 -0.62 3.09 6.60
N ASN A 66 -1.91 3.41 6.71
CA ASN A 66 -2.49 4.55 6.00
C ASN A 66 -1.99 5.89 6.57
N LEU A 67 -1.79 5.98 7.89
CA LEU A 67 -1.20 7.16 8.50
C LEU A 67 0.24 7.38 8.01
N GLY A 68 1.06 6.33 7.96
CA GLY A 68 2.41 6.37 7.42
C GLY A 68 2.42 6.74 5.93
N SER A 69 1.51 6.17 5.16
CA SER A 69 1.37 6.46 3.72
C SER A 69 0.98 7.91 3.47
N SER A 70 -0.01 8.45 4.19
CA SER A 70 -0.41 9.87 4.10
C SER A 70 0.76 10.80 4.41
N THR A 71 1.45 10.53 5.52
CA THR A 71 2.61 11.33 5.94
C THR A 71 3.72 11.27 4.89
N SER A 72 4.05 10.09 4.37
CA SER A 72 5.09 9.90 3.37
C SER A 72 4.75 10.59 2.05
N SER A 73 3.50 10.50 1.59
CA SER A 73 3.05 11.11 0.33
C SER A 73 3.08 12.64 0.37
N LEU A 74 2.96 13.25 1.54
CA LEU A 74 3.11 14.69 1.70
C LEU A 74 4.58 15.11 1.91
N LEU A 75 5.28 14.38 2.77
CA LEU A 75 6.62 14.74 3.23
C LEU A 75 7.70 14.45 2.18
N THR A 76 7.65 13.30 1.51
CA THR A 76 8.72 12.88 0.60
C THR A 76 8.88 13.79 -0.62
N PRO A 77 7.81 14.21 -1.33
CA PRO A 77 7.92 15.17 -2.43
C PRO A 77 8.43 16.54 -1.96
N TRP A 78 7.99 16.99 -0.78
CA TRP A 78 8.45 18.24 -0.19
C TRP A 78 9.94 18.19 0.16
N LEU A 79 10.42 17.09 0.74
CA LEU A 79 11.84 16.88 1.02
C LEU A 79 12.66 16.84 -0.27
N LEU A 80 12.14 16.20 -1.32
CA LEU A 80 12.81 16.13 -2.60
C LEU A 80 13.00 17.51 -3.21
N GLU A 81 11.99 18.35 -3.14
CA GLU A 81 12.02 19.70 -3.72
C GLU A 81 12.95 20.65 -2.95
N HIS A 82 12.93 20.60 -1.60
CA HIS A 82 13.66 21.56 -0.76
C HIS A 82 15.07 21.11 -0.35
N TYR A 83 15.29 19.81 -0.20
CA TYR A 83 16.53 19.24 0.33
C TYR A 83 17.19 18.21 -0.61
N GLY A 84 16.54 17.92 -1.75
CA GLY A 84 17.06 17.01 -2.76
C GLY A 84 16.89 15.52 -2.47
N PRO A 85 17.39 14.65 -3.36
CA PRO A 85 17.16 13.18 -3.33
C PRO A 85 17.68 12.52 -2.05
N ALA A 86 18.84 12.93 -1.57
CA ALA A 86 19.42 12.37 -0.34
C ALA A 86 18.47 12.45 0.86
N ALA A 87 17.83 13.61 1.07
CA ALA A 87 16.86 13.78 2.17
C ALA A 87 15.58 12.97 1.91
N ALA A 88 15.08 12.98 0.67
CA ALA A 88 13.86 12.27 0.29
C ALA A 88 13.95 10.75 0.48
N PHE A 89 15.12 10.16 0.26
CA PHE A 89 15.36 8.73 0.47
C PHE A 89 15.93 8.42 1.86
N GLY A 90 16.68 9.34 2.46
CA GLY A 90 17.31 9.16 3.76
C GLY A 90 16.32 9.14 4.91
N VAL A 91 15.32 10.05 4.90
CA VAL A 91 14.31 10.13 5.95
C VAL A 91 13.46 8.85 6.05
N PRO A 92 12.87 8.32 4.97
CA PRO A 92 12.20 7.00 5.02
C PRO A 92 13.14 5.87 5.44
N GLY A 93 14.41 5.93 5.01
CA GLY A 93 15.44 4.98 5.44
C GLY A 93 15.69 4.99 6.94
N ALA A 94 15.76 6.17 7.55
CA ALA A 94 15.90 6.33 9.00
C ALA A 94 14.69 5.77 9.76
N PHE A 95 13.46 6.03 9.28
CA PHE A 95 12.25 5.42 9.85
C PHE A 95 12.24 3.90 9.71
N MET A 96 12.71 3.37 8.58
CA MET A 96 12.82 1.92 8.39
C MET A 96 13.86 1.29 9.31
N ALA A 97 15.00 1.96 9.54
CA ALA A 97 16.01 1.53 10.52
C ALA A 97 15.42 1.52 11.93
N LEU A 98 14.70 2.58 12.32
CA LEU A 98 14.02 2.65 13.61
C LEU A 98 12.99 1.53 13.77
N ALA A 99 12.15 1.28 12.75
CA ALA A 99 11.18 0.19 12.75
C ALA A 99 11.88 -1.18 12.89
N THR A 100 13.01 -1.39 12.20
CA THR A 100 13.82 -2.61 12.30
C THR A 100 14.38 -2.80 13.71
N LEU A 101 14.91 -1.74 14.32
CA LEU A 101 15.42 -1.77 15.70
C LEU A 101 14.31 -2.04 16.71
N THR A 102 13.15 -1.40 16.56
CA THR A 102 11.98 -1.63 17.43
C THR A 102 11.50 -3.08 17.33
N PHE A 103 11.37 -3.60 16.11
CA PHE A 103 10.99 -4.99 15.90
C PHE A 103 12.03 -5.97 16.47
N TRP A 104 13.30 -5.68 16.28
CA TRP A 104 14.39 -6.49 16.83
C TRP A 104 14.41 -6.47 18.37
N ALA A 105 14.16 -5.33 19.00
CA ALA A 105 14.07 -5.21 20.45
C ALA A 105 12.92 -6.05 21.03
N GLY A 106 11.76 -6.05 20.36
CA GLY A 106 10.59 -6.84 20.75
C GLY A 106 10.66 -8.34 20.40
N ARG A 107 11.70 -8.81 19.74
CA ARG A 107 11.78 -10.18 19.19
C ARG A 107 11.60 -11.31 20.20
N ARG A 108 11.83 -11.06 21.48
CA ARG A 108 11.67 -12.06 22.55
C ARG A 108 10.24 -12.20 23.04
N GLU A 109 9.40 -11.20 22.77
CA GLU A 109 7.99 -11.15 23.19
C GLU A 109 7.06 -11.74 22.11
N PHE A 110 7.54 -11.87 20.87
CA PHE A 110 6.73 -12.38 19.78
C PHE A 110 6.59 -13.89 19.82
N VAL A 111 5.41 -14.39 19.48
CA VAL A 111 5.20 -15.81 19.21
C VAL A 111 5.93 -16.16 17.91
N HIS A 112 6.80 -17.16 18.00
CA HIS A 112 7.57 -17.65 16.85
C HIS A 112 6.96 -18.95 16.35
N ILE A 113 6.45 -18.96 15.14
CA ILE A 113 6.01 -20.18 14.46
C ILE A 113 7.21 -20.74 13.71
N PRO A 114 7.63 -21.99 14.02
CA PRO A 114 8.76 -22.60 13.33
C PRO A 114 8.42 -22.81 11.86
N PRO A 115 9.41 -22.68 10.94
CA PRO A 115 9.18 -22.92 9.52
C PRO A 115 8.76 -24.38 9.27
N ALA A 116 7.78 -24.58 8.37
CA ALA A 116 7.23 -25.90 8.05
C ALA A 116 8.24 -26.89 7.40
N GLY A 117 9.44 -26.41 7.09
CA GLY A 117 10.52 -27.24 6.56
C GLY A 117 10.25 -27.77 5.15
N LYS A 118 10.87 -28.92 4.81
CA LYS A 118 10.74 -29.53 3.47
C LYS A 118 9.33 -30.02 3.13
N GLY A 119 8.48 -30.27 4.13
CA GLY A 119 7.07 -30.67 3.95
C GLY A 119 6.21 -29.61 3.25
N TYR A 120 6.53 -28.34 3.43
CA TYR A 120 5.79 -27.22 2.83
C TYR A 120 5.71 -27.29 1.28
N LEU A 121 6.84 -27.61 0.63
CA LEU A 121 6.86 -27.77 -0.83
C LEU A 121 6.03 -28.99 -1.28
N GLN A 122 6.10 -30.09 -0.52
CA GLN A 122 5.31 -31.29 -0.81
C GLN A 122 3.81 -31.04 -0.65
N ASP A 123 3.40 -30.28 0.36
CA ASP A 123 2.01 -29.90 0.59
C ASP A 123 1.47 -29.03 -0.55
N ILE A 124 2.26 -28.03 -1.02
CA ILE A 124 1.84 -27.18 -2.14
C ILE A 124 1.83 -27.93 -3.48
N THR A 125 2.83 -28.79 -3.73
CA THR A 125 2.95 -29.52 -4.99
C THR A 125 2.08 -30.79 -5.02
N GLY A 126 1.54 -31.21 -3.90
CA GLY A 126 0.59 -32.31 -3.78
C GLY A 126 -0.70 -32.05 -4.56
N SER A 127 -1.49 -33.10 -4.76
CA SER A 127 -2.75 -33.01 -5.55
C SER A 127 -3.74 -32.00 -4.97
N GLU A 128 -3.84 -31.91 -3.67
CA GLU A 128 -4.73 -30.99 -2.96
C GLU A 128 -4.19 -29.56 -2.99
N GLY A 129 -2.90 -29.35 -2.72
CA GLY A 129 -2.24 -28.06 -2.81
C GLY A 129 -2.37 -27.45 -4.21
N ARG A 130 -2.12 -28.23 -5.26
CA ARG A 130 -2.31 -27.79 -6.66
C ARG A 130 -3.76 -27.40 -6.97
N ARG A 131 -4.75 -28.10 -6.40
CA ARG A 131 -6.17 -27.74 -6.57
C ARG A 131 -6.47 -26.39 -5.93
N VAL A 132 -5.97 -26.13 -4.72
CA VAL A 132 -6.12 -24.85 -4.01
C VAL A 132 -5.42 -23.74 -4.78
N VAL A 133 -4.16 -23.95 -5.20
CA VAL A 133 -3.39 -22.96 -5.99
C VAL A 133 -4.11 -22.61 -7.29
N LYS A 134 -4.64 -23.58 -8.02
CA LYS A 134 -5.39 -23.32 -9.27
C LYS A 134 -6.65 -22.47 -9.03
N ARG A 135 -7.38 -22.69 -7.93
CA ARG A 135 -8.55 -21.88 -7.58
C ARG A 135 -8.15 -20.44 -7.19
N LEU A 136 -7.06 -20.29 -6.44
CA LEU A 136 -6.54 -18.99 -6.07
C LEU A 136 -5.96 -18.23 -7.27
N LEU A 137 -5.37 -18.93 -8.24
CA LEU A 137 -4.78 -18.32 -9.43
C LEU A 137 -5.79 -17.47 -10.21
N VAL A 138 -7.03 -17.95 -10.36
CA VAL A 138 -8.10 -17.18 -11.03
C VAL A 138 -8.34 -15.85 -10.31
N ILE A 139 -8.43 -15.90 -8.97
CA ILE A 139 -8.62 -14.70 -8.16
C ILE A 139 -7.41 -13.78 -8.29
N TYR A 140 -6.20 -14.33 -8.24
CA TYR A 140 -4.96 -13.52 -8.35
C TYR A 140 -4.80 -12.85 -9.71
N VAL A 141 -5.22 -13.48 -10.81
CA VAL A 141 -5.21 -12.86 -12.14
C VAL A 141 -6.15 -11.64 -12.18
N LEU A 142 -7.36 -11.76 -11.63
CA LEU A 142 -8.30 -10.65 -11.55
C LEU A 142 -7.79 -9.53 -10.63
N VAL A 143 -7.23 -9.89 -9.49
CA VAL A 143 -6.63 -8.95 -8.54
C VAL A 143 -5.39 -8.27 -9.13
N ALA A 144 -4.58 -8.99 -9.91
CA ALA A 144 -3.43 -8.41 -10.62
C ALA A 144 -3.86 -7.35 -11.64
N ALA A 145 -4.93 -7.62 -12.41
CA ALA A 145 -5.51 -6.62 -13.30
C ALA A 145 -5.99 -5.37 -12.54
N PHE A 146 -6.66 -5.56 -11.40
CA PHE A 146 -7.07 -4.44 -10.55
C PHE A 146 -5.87 -3.62 -10.06
N TRP A 147 -4.81 -4.26 -9.54
CA TRP A 147 -3.63 -3.57 -9.04
C TRP A 147 -2.87 -2.85 -10.16
N SER A 148 -2.81 -3.44 -11.35
CA SER A 148 -2.21 -2.79 -12.53
C SER A 148 -2.91 -1.47 -12.87
N LEU A 149 -4.23 -1.42 -12.77
CA LEU A 149 -5.01 -0.18 -12.95
C LEU A 149 -4.83 0.77 -11.76
N PHE A 150 -4.87 0.25 -10.53
CA PHE A 150 -4.73 1.06 -9.31
C PHE A 150 -3.38 1.77 -9.25
N ASP A 151 -2.29 1.14 -9.67
CA ASP A 151 -0.95 1.71 -9.64
C ASP A 151 -0.77 2.88 -10.63
N GLN A 152 -1.72 3.09 -11.58
CA GLN A 152 -1.72 4.27 -12.47
C GLN A 152 -1.82 5.58 -11.69
N GLN A 153 -2.41 5.57 -10.49
CA GLN A 153 -2.44 6.76 -9.64
C GLN A 153 -1.03 7.30 -9.33
N GLY A 154 -0.02 6.40 -9.15
CA GLY A 154 1.36 6.77 -8.86
C GLY A 154 2.21 7.13 -10.09
N SER A 155 1.66 7.06 -11.28
CA SER A 155 2.36 7.35 -12.54
C SER A 155 1.58 8.30 -13.42
N THR A 156 0.63 7.79 -14.16
CA THR A 156 -0.12 8.55 -15.18
C THR A 156 -0.91 9.71 -14.59
N TRP A 157 -1.55 9.51 -13.43
CA TRP A 157 -2.35 10.57 -12.79
C TRP A 157 -1.47 11.68 -12.21
N VAL A 158 -0.27 11.35 -11.73
CA VAL A 158 0.70 12.37 -11.29
C VAL A 158 1.15 13.25 -12.46
N LEU A 159 1.38 12.64 -13.64
CA LEU A 159 1.72 13.38 -14.85
C LEU A 159 0.55 14.25 -15.33
N GLN A 160 -0.68 13.72 -15.30
CA GLN A 160 -1.89 14.49 -15.64
C GLN A 160 -2.08 15.69 -14.71
N ALA A 161 -1.84 15.50 -13.40
CA ALA A 161 -1.95 16.55 -12.40
C ALA A 161 -0.98 17.74 -12.62
N GLN A 162 0.10 17.55 -13.37
CA GLN A 162 1.00 18.67 -13.75
C GLN A 162 0.29 19.69 -14.65
N ASN A 163 -0.73 19.27 -15.40
CA ASN A 163 -1.51 20.09 -16.32
C ASN A 163 -2.89 20.52 -15.74
N MET A 164 -3.11 20.30 -14.42
CA MET A 164 -4.34 20.65 -13.72
C MET A 164 -4.10 21.80 -12.74
N ASP A 165 -5.18 22.48 -12.35
CA ASP A 165 -5.13 23.45 -11.27
C ASP A 165 -5.07 22.71 -9.93
N ARG A 166 -3.94 22.86 -9.22
CA ARG A 166 -3.58 22.16 -7.99
C ARG A 166 -3.78 23.01 -6.73
N MET A 167 -4.53 24.10 -6.84
CA MET A 167 -4.83 24.96 -5.69
C MET A 167 -5.92 24.32 -4.82
N VAL A 168 -5.54 23.83 -3.64
CA VAL A 168 -6.44 23.23 -2.65
C VAL A 168 -6.39 24.05 -1.37
N PHE A 169 -7.51 24.64 -0.97
CA PHE A 169 -7.62 25.53 0.20
C PHE A 169 -6.57 26.66 0.25
N GLY A 170 -6.19 27.19 -0.91
CA GLY A 170 -5.22 28.29 -1.02
C GLY A 170 -3.74 27.84 -0.96
N VAL A 171 -3.48 26.54 -0.98
CA VAL A 171 -2.14 25.96 -1.05
C VAL A 171 -1.98 25.22 -2.37
N GLU A 172 -0.91 25.49 -3.10
CA GLU A 172 -0.58 24.75 -4.31
C GLU A 172 0.12 23.43 -3.93
N LEU A 173 -0.50 22.31 -4.29
CA LEU A 173 0.04 20.99 -4.04
C LEU A 173 1.04 20.58 -5.14
N LEU A 174 2.11 19.89 -4.75
CA LEU A 174 2.97 19.21 -5.70
C LEU A 174 2.20 18.05 -6.36
N PRO A 175 2.42 17.75 -7.66
CA PRO A 175 1.70 16.69 -8.35
C PRO A 175 1.69 15.34 -7.60
N ALA A 176 2.83 14.96 -7.01
CA ALA A 176 2.94 13.72 -6.25
C ALA A 176 2.24 13.77 -4.86
N GLN A 177 1.99 14.95 -4.29
CA GLN A 177 1.30 15.10 -3.01
C GLN A 177 -0.19 14.75 -3.11
N ILE A 178 -0.77 14.82 -4.30
CA ILE A 178 -2.16 14.43 -4.55
C ILE A 178 -2.41 12.97 -4.16
N LEU A 179 -1.38 12.13 -4.24
CA LEU A 179 -1.45 10.74 -3.78
C LEU A 179 -1.80 10.59 -2.30
N ALA A 180 -1.54 11.61 -1.48
CA ALA A 180 -1.91 11.60 -0.06
C ALA A 180 -3.44 11.57 0.14
N ALA A 181 -4.23 12.02 -0.84
CA ALA A 181 -5.70 11.99 -0.76
C ALA A 181 -6.23 10.57 -0.56
N ASN A 182 -5.63 9.56 -1.23
CA ASN A 182 -6.06 8.17 -1.14
C ASN A 182 -5.98 7.62 0.30
N PRO A 183 -4.82 7.53 0.96
CA PRO A 183 -4.73 6.99 2.31
C PRO A 183 -5.46 7.86 3.34
N PHE A 184 -5.55 9.18 3.11
CA PHE A 184 -6.32 10.08 3.97
C PHE A 184 -7.82 9.79 3.90
N LEU A 185 -8.37 9.63 2.70
CA LEU A 185 -9.76 9.24 2.50
C LEU A 185 -10.04 7.84 3.06
N ILE A 186 -9.12 6.89 2.95
CA ILE A 186 -9.28 5.56 3.55
C ILE A 186 -9.47 5.67 5.06
N ILE A 187 -8.65 6.46 5.76
CA ILE A 187 -8.78 6.68 7.21
C ILE A 187 -10.17 7.20 7.57
N LEU A 188 -10.68 8.15 6.79
CA LEU A 188 -12.00 8.75 6.99
C LEU A 188 -13.14 7.78 6.63
N LEU A 189 -12.98 7.02 5.54
CA LEU A 189 -14.02 6.14 5.01
C LEU A 189 -14.14 4.82 5.79
N ILE A 190 -13.07 4.32 6.42
CA ILE A 190 -13.12 3.09 7.22
C ILE A 190 -14.27 3.10 8.25
N PRO A 191 -14.40 4.10 9.15
CA PRO A 191 -15.52 4.13 10.08
C PRO A 191 -16.86 4.30 9.37
N THR A 192 -16.93 5.11 8.32
CA THR A 192 -18.16 5.31 7.54
C THR A 192 -18.66 4.00 6.93
N PHE A 193 -17.77 3.23 6.30
CA PHE A 193 -18.14 1.93 5.75
C PHE A 193 -18.49 0.92 6.83
N THR A 194 -17.72 0.89 7.94
CA THR A 194 -17.90 -0.12 8.99
C THR A 194 -19.20 0.10 9.77
N TYR A 195 -19.53 1.34 10.10
CA TYR A 195 -20.64 1.65 11.00
C TYR A 195 -21.92 2.08 10.28
N LEU A 196 -21.83 2.55 9.02
CA LEU A 196 -22.98 3.05 8.30
C LEU A 196 -23.28 2.21 7.04
N ILE A 197 -22.33 2.08 6.12
CA ILE A 197 -22.58 1.51 4.79
C ILE A 197 -22.79 -0.01 4.86
N TYR A 198 -21.89 -0.75 5.52
CA TYR A 198 -22.03 -2.21 5.61
C TYR A 198 -23.27 -2.68 6.40
N PRO A 199 -23.65 -2.07 7.53
CA PRO A 199 -24.90 -2.37 8.17
C PRO A 199 -26.12 -2.08 7.31
N ALA A 200 -26.16 -0.96 6.60
CA ALA A 200 -27.23 -0.63 5.69
C ALA A 200 -27.33 -1.63 4.52
N MET A 201 -26.20 -2.01 3.94
CA MET A 201 -26.16 -3.04 2.88
C MET A 201 -26.60 -4.42 3.38
N ASN A 202 -26.24 -4.80 4.61
CA ASN A 202 -26.67 -6.06 5.21
C ASN A 202 -28.20 -6.14 5.38
N GLY A 203 -28.88 -5.01 5.48
CA GLY A 203 -30.35 -4.95 5.48
C GLY A 203 -30.96 -5.29 4.10
N LEU A 204 -30.20 -5.15 3.01
CA LEU A 204 -30.65 -5.43 1.66
C LEU A 204 -30.20 -6.82 1.14
N PHE A 205 -28.97 -7.19 1.45
CA PHE A 205 -28.37 -8.47 1.07
C PHE A 205 -27.18 -8.81 1.97
N GLU A 206 -26.87 -10.10 2.12
CA GLU A 206 -25.72 -10.56 2.88
C GLU A 206 -24.39 -10.04 2.31
N VAL A 207 -23.66 -9.24 3.07
CA VAL A 207 -22.40 -8.62 2.65
C VAL A 207 -21.22 -9.57 2.90
N THR A 208 -20.96 -10.45 1.95
CA THR A 208 -19.81 -11.36 1.98
C THR A 208 -18.52 -10.66 1.50
N PRO A 209 -17.31 -11.14 1.89
CA PRO A 209 -16.05 -10.58 1.40
C PRO A 209 -15.96 -10.53 -0.14
N ALA A 210 -16.42 -11.58 -0.82
CA ALA A 210 -16.43 -11.62 -2.28
C ALA A 210 -17.33 -10.54 -2.90
N ARG A 211 -18.51 -10.31 -2.33
CA ARG A 211 -19.43 -9.24 -2.78
C ARG A 211 -18.83 -7.86 -2.58
N LYS A 212 -18.14 -7.62 -1.46
CA LYS A 212 -17.41 -6.36 -1.24
C LYS A 212 -16.35 -6.13 -2.31
N MET A 213 -15.58 -7.17 -2.65
CA MET A 213 -14.57 -7.10 -3.71
C MET A 213 -15.21 -6.78 -5.07
N CYS A 214 -16.27 -7.47 -5.45
CA CYS A 214 -16.97 -7.21 -6.72
C CYS A 214 -17.49 -5.77 -6.80
N ILE A 215 -18.18 -5.30 -5.75
CA ILE A 215 -18.71 -3.93 -5.70
C ILE A 215 -17.56 -2.92 -5.79
N GLY A 216 -16.47 -3.13 -5.05
CA GLY A 216 -15.29 -2.29 -5.09
C GLY A 216 -14.64 -2.23 -6.48
N MET A 217 -14.55 -3.36 -7.19
CA MET A 217 -14.06 -3.41 -8.57
C MET A 217 -14.93 -2.63 -9.54
N PHE A 218 -16.27 -2.70 -9.40
CA PHE A 218 -17.18 -1.88 -10.20
C PHE A 218 -17.03 -0.39 -9.89
N LEU A 219 -16.96 -0.01 -8.62
CA LEU A 219 -16.76 1.37 -8.22
C LEU A 219 -15.40 1.93 -8.68
N ALA A 220 -14.38 1.07 -8.80
CA ALA A 220 -13.06 1.46 -9.31
C ALA A 220 -13.07 1.93 -10.78
N LEU A 221 -14.13 1.71 -11.55
CA LEU A 221 -14.30 2.28 -12.89
C LEU A 221 -14.51 3.79 -12.85
N THR A 222 -15.18 4.30 -11.80
CA THR A 222 -15.55 5.72 -11.68
C THR A 222 -14.33 6.67 -11.74
N PRO A 223 -13.25 6.46 -10.98
CA PRO A 223 -12.06 7.30 -11.07
C PRO A 223 -11.45 7.35 -12.48
N PHE A 224 -11.45 6.24 -13.21
CA PHE A 224 -10.92 6.20 -14.58
C PHE A 224 -11.78 7.01 -15.55
N LEU A 225 -13.11 7.00 -15.39
CA LEU A 225 -14.00 7.85 -16.19
C LEU A 225 -13.76 9.33 -15.90
N VAL A 226 -13.59 9.71 -14.64
CA VAL A 226 -13.26 11.08 -14.24
C VAL A 226 -11.89 11.48 -14.82
N THR A 227 -10.87 10.62 -14.70
CA THR A 227 -9.53 10.87 -15.24
C THR A 227 -9.57 11.06 -16.76
N ALA A 228 -10.31 10.22 -17.49
CA ALA A 228 -10.47 10.34 -18.93
C ALA A 228 -11.18 11.64 -19.32
N TRP A 229 -12.18 12.04 -18.55
CA TRP A 229 -12.86 13.33 -18.74
C TRP A 229 -11.89 14.50 -18.49
N CYS A 230 -11.14 14.50 -17.40
CA CYS A 230 -10.10 15.52 -17.12
C CYS A 230 -9.09 15.60 -18.27
N GLU A 231 -8.61 14.45 -18.77
CA GLU A 231 -7.69 14.41 -19.90
C GLU A 231 -8.30 15.07 -21.15
N SER A 232 -9.56 14.81 -21.43
CA SER A 232 -10.24 15.45 -22.57
C SER A 232 -10.32 16.97 -22.42
N GLN A 233 -10.50 17.49 -21.19
CA GLN A 233 -10.50 18.94 -20.93
C GLN A 233 -9.10 19.54 -21.13
N ILE A 234 -8.05 18.84 -20.66
CA ILE A 234 -6.65 19.28 -20.85
C ILE A 234 -6.30 19.36 -22.33
N GLN A 235 -6.71 18.37 -23.14
CA GLN A 235 -6.50 18.39 -24.60
C GLN A 235 -7.23 19.54 -25.30
N LEU A 236 -8.31 20.05 -24.73
CA LEU A 236 -9.00 21.23 -25.20
C LEU A 236 -8.36 22.55 -24.71
N GLY A 237 -7.23 22.48 -24.01
CA GLY A 237 -6.53 23.65 -23.47
C GLY A 237 -7.13 24.23 -22.19
N LEU A 238 -8.01 23.48 -21.52
CA LEU A 238 -8.58 23.86 -20.23
C LEU A 238 -7.74 23.31 -19.08
N THR A 239 -7.75 23.98 -17.94
CA THR A 239 -7.09 23.55 -16.71
C THR A 239 -8.13 23.11 -15.68
N PRO A 240 -8.58 21.85 -15.70
CA PRO A 240 -9.56 21.38 -14.72
C PRO A 240 -8.96 21.40 -13.30
N HIS A 241 -9.80 21.70 -12.32
CA HIS A 241 -9.43 21.60 -10.89
C HIS A 241 -9.28 20.14 -10.47
N ILE A 242 -8.39 19.90 -9.51
CA ILE A 242 -8.20 18.60 -8.86
C ILE A 242 -9.33 18.30 -7.89
#